data_1aaf200884d0fdde7350c6e4602ab429
#
_entry.id   1aaf200884d0fdde7350c6e4602ab429
#
_cell.length_a   1.000
_cell.length_b   1.000
_cell.length_c   1.000
_cell.angle_alpha   90.00
_cell.angle_beta   90.00
_cell.angle_gamma   90.00
#
_symmetry.space_group_name_H-M   'P 1'
#
loop_
_entity.id
_entity.type
_entity.pdbx_description
1 polymer ?
#
loop_
_entity_poly.entity_id
_entity_poly.type
_entity_poly.pdbx_seq_one_letter_code
_entity_poly.pdbx_strand_id
1 'polypeptide(L)'
;NKKPFIKTIYISEIQDEYINLSGTGINDINGNNNGKADYGENLYLKLKISNLGMTDAHNLNITASSTSPWVTINNGSAFVALLPKTSEIILDEEIEFSVDKDIPDQGIITFDITIRDSKTEKKYKADVLVHAPRLEIINCMIDDSAMGNNNFIADPGETFNLILQVRNSGSSNTSGKLLINSAEPILTILNPDVKSGILQYGEVSEIPIAVSLSEFANFGDYINLSALVVCEPFTAQRNFSFRVGRIRESFESSSFKIFPWINLSPVPWIITGSNAIDGNLSAQSGRITHNGKSSLILRAVFAEDDSLTFYTKVSSEPNYDYLEFRLNNNELFQISGETSWKRHAVKIPAGENRLEWIYKKDNSVSQGLDCAWLDLIDFSKSTPIKYIHKDIEVARI
;
A
#
# COMPACT_ATOMS: atom_id res chain seq x y z
N ASN A 1 -31.71 67.78 0.18
CA ASN A 1 -30.87 67.98 1.38
C ASN A 1 -31.19 66.96 2.45
N LYS A 2 -30.41 65.86 2.51
CA LYS A 2 -30.43 64.96 3.64
C LYS A 2 -29.56 65.54 4.75
N LYS A 3 -30.17 65.89 5.88
CA LYS A 3 -29.39 66.30 7.07
C LYS A 3 -28.52 65.11 7.51
N PRO A 4 -27.23 65.29 7.81
CA PRO A 4 -26.37 64.24 8.32
C PRO A 4 -26.91 63.79 9.68
N PHE A 5 -27.08 62.46 9.85
CA PHE A 5 -27.44 61.87 11.13
C PHE A 5 -26.15 61.72 11.95
N ILE A 6 -25.98 62.61 12.92
CA ILE A 6 -24.84 62.53 13.85
C ILE A 6 -25.29 61.70 15.06
N LYS A 7 -24.69 60.50 15.19
CA LYS A 7 -24.83 59.70 16.39
C LYS A 7 -23.61 59.96 17.29
N THR A 8 -23.84 60.59 18.41
CA THR A 8 -22.79 60.79 19.42
C THR A 8 -22.64 59.51 20.22
N ILE A 9 -21.46 58.90 20.21
CA ILE A 9 -21.13 57.77 21.05
C ILE A 9 -20.35 58.31 22.24
N TYR A 10 -20.86 58.14 23.44
CA TYR A 10 -20.13 58.45 24.65
C TYR A 10 -19.32 57.24 25.04
N ILE A 11 -18.02 57.37 25.11
CA ILE A 11 -17.10 56.36 25.65
C ILE A 11 -16.81 56.82 27.09
N SER A 12 -17.23 56.00 28.07
CA SER A 12 -16.86 56.21 29.49
C SER A 12 -15.88 55.12 29.90
N GLU A 13 -14.92 55.47 30.74
CA GLU A 13 -14.05 54.52 31.40
C GLU A 13 -14.91 53.62 32.33
N ILE A 14 -14.51 52.34 32.41
CA ILE A 14 -15.17 51.38 33.32
C ILE A 14 -14.62 51.68 34.72
N GLN A 15 -15.47 52.28 35.56
CA GLN A 15 -15.07 52.77 36.90
C GLN A 15 -14.85 51.64 37.90
N ASP A 16 -15.61 50.57 37.79
CA ASP A 16 -15.50 49.36 38.63
C ASP A 16 -14.49 48.36 38.07
N GLU A 17 -14.25 47.25 38.78
CA GLU A 17 -13.52 46.07 38.25
C GLU A 17 -14.25 45.52 37.02
N TYR A 18 -13.46 45.24 35.97
CA TYR A 18 -13.97 44.59 34.77
C TYR A 18 -13.06 43.43 34.34
N ILE A 19 -13.45 42.23 34.76
CA ILE A 19 -12.68 41.03 34.50
C ILE A 19 -13.04 40.50 33.11
N ASN A 20 -12.00 40.20 32.35
CA ASN A 20 -12.12 39.64 30.99
C ASN A 20 -11.14 38.49 30.80
N LEU A 21 -11.59 37.40 30.18
CA LEU A 21 -10.71 36.33 29.67
C LEU A 21 -10.14 36.83 28.35
N SER A 22 -8.84 37.22 28.36
CA SER A 22 -8.17 37.86 27.22
C SER A 22 -7.38 36.88 26.37
N GLY A 23 -7.19 35.63 26.82
CA GLY A 23 -6.50 34.60 26.05
C GLY A 23 -6.65 33.23 26.70
N THR A 24 -6.59 32.22 25.86
CA THR A 24 -6.59 30.80 26.25
C THR A 24 -5.49 30.05 25.51
N GLY A 25 -5.02 28.94 26.08
CA GLY A 25 -4.01 28.07 25.50
C GLY A 25 -3.84 26.83 26.35
N ILE A 26 -2.76 26.13 26.12
CA ILE A 26 -2.36 24.96 26.95
C ILE A 26 -0.92 25.14 27.44
N ASN A 27 -0.59 24.42 28.52
CA ASN A 27 0.75 24.15 28.96
C ASN A 27 0.89 22.62 29.07
N ASP A 28 1.81 22.05 28.29
CA ASP A 28 2.04 20.62 28.15
C ASP A 28 3.31 20.15 28.87
N ILE A 29 3.72 20.85 29.93
CA ILE A 29 4.90 20.51 30.74
C ILE A 29 4.83 19.09 31.31
N ASN A 30 3.62 18.56 31.55
CA ASN A 30 3.36 17.20 32.00
C ASN A 30 3.15 16.21 30.83
N GLY A 31 3.17 16.69 29.61
CA GLY A 31 3.07 15.90 28.38
C GLY A 31 4.43 15.68 27.70
N ASN A 32 4.47 15.80 26.38
CA ASN A 32 5.69 15.62 25.60
C ASN A 32 6.45 16.93 25.33
N ASN A 33 5.95 18.04 25.80
CA ASN A 33 6.51 19.40 25.75
C ASN A 33 6.73 19.89 24.28
N ASN A 34 5.80 19.56 23.39
CA ASN A 34 5.84 19.99 22.00
C ASN A 34 4.96 21.22 21.68
N GLY A 35 4.25 21.75 22.70
CA GLY A 35 3.35 22.91 22.62
C GLY A 35 1.98 22.56 22.04
N LYS A 36 1.61 21.30 21.92
CA LYS A 36 0.33 20.81 21.42
C LYS A 36 -0.38 19.99 22.49
N ALA A 37 -1.70 19.88 22.37
CA ALA A 37 -2.45 18.91 23.13
C ALA A 37 -2.52 17.62 22.33
N ASP A 38 -1.81 16.59 22.76
CA ASP A 38 -1.83 15.29 22.10
C ASP A 38 -2.73 14.31 22.87
N TYR A 39 -3.16 13.25 22.17
CA TYR A 39 -3.95 12.17 22.75
C TYR A 39 -3.24 11.54 23.95
N GLY A 40 -3.99 11.22 24.99
CA GLY A 40 -3.49 10.55 26.20
C GLY A 40 -2.61 11.40 27.11
N GLU A 41 -2.47 12.71 26.85
CA GLU A 41 -1.66 13.60 27.67
C GLU A 41 -2.39 14.18 28.87
N ASN A 42 -1.58 14.53 29.91
CA ASN A 42 -1.99 15.38 31.01
C ASN A 42 -1.47 16.80 30.79
N LEU A 43 -2.38 17.76 30.83
CA LEU A 43 -2.13 19.13 30.41
C LEU A 43 -2.71 20.12 31.42
N TYR A 44 -2.19 21.35 31.38
CA TYR A 44 -2.85 22.47 32.04
C TYR A 44 -3.56 23.36 31.03
N LEU A 45 -4.75 23.83 31.38
CA LEU A 45 -5.45 24.87 30.62
C LEU A 45 -4.89 26.24 31.02
N LYS A 46 -4.27 26.90 30.07
CA LYS A 46 -3.71 28.24 30.25
C LYS A 46 -4.78 29.30 30.03
N LEU A 47 -4.96 30.14 31.05
CA LEU A 47 -5.92 31.25 31.01
C LEU A 47 -5.21 32.56 31.25
N LYS A 48 -5.41 33.53 30.35
CA LYS A 48 -4.95 34.91 30.52
C LYS A 48 -6.15 35.76 30.92
N ILE A 49 -6.13 36.29 32.14
CA ILE A 49 -7.23 37.06 32.73
C ILE A 49 -6.76 38.49 32.92
N SER A 50 -7.53 39.46 32.44
CA SER A 50 -7.23 40.89 32.52
C SER A 50 -8.30 41.59 33.32
N ASN A 51 -7.90 42.54 34.19
CA ASN A 51 -8.77 43.50 34.79
C ASN A 51 -8.69 44.82 33.99
N LEU A 52 -9.70 45.09 33.18
CA LEU A 52 -9.80 46.27 32.32
C LEU A 52 -10.50 47.45 33.05
N GLY A 53 -10.86 47.24 34.32
CA GLY A 53 -11.50 48.28 35.12
C GLY A 53 -10.50 49.20 35.85
N MET A 54 -11.07 50.18 36.55
CA MET A 54 -10.27 51.22 37.27
C MET A 54 -10.15 50.94 38.76
N THR A 55 -10.69 49.81 39.26
CA THR A 55 -10.57 49.33 40.61
C THR A 55 -9.96 47.89 40.66
N ASP A 56 -9.33 47.57 41.76
CA ASP A 56 -8.76 46.26 41.99
C ASP A 56 -9.86 45.21 42.16
N ALA A 57 -9.67 44.03 41.56
CA ALA A 57 -10.54 42.91 41.73
C ALA A 57 -10.01 41.96 42.79
N HIS A 58 -10.89 41.48 43.67
CA HIS A 58 -10.53 40.62 44.78
C HIS A 58 -11.28 39.32 44.78
N ASN A 59 -10.66 38.25 45.29
CA ASN A 59 -11.25 36.93 45.50
C ASN A 59 -11.93 36.34 44.26
N LEU A 60 -11.20 36.35 43.12
CA LEU A 60 -11.66 35.73 41.91
C LEU A 60 -11.63 34.22 42.03
N ASN A 61 -12.78 33.59 41.87
CA ASN A 61 -12.89 32.14 41.77
C ASN A 61 -13.08 31.79 40.29
N ILE A 62 -12.21 31.00 39.78
CA ILE A 62 -12.20 30.53 38.39
C ILE A 62 -12.56 29.05 38.40
N THR A 63 -13.52 28.63 37.57
CA THR A 63 -13.84 27.22 37.38
C THR A 63 -13.89 26.86 35.91
N ALA A 64 -13.37 25.69 35.58
CA ALA A 64 -13.43 25.10 34.27
C ALA A 64 -14.19 23.78 34.32
N SER A 65 -15.09 23.56 33.37
CA SER A 65 -15.82 22.32 33.17
C SER A 65 -15.93 22.00 31.68
N SER A 66 -16.16 20.74 31.34
CA SER A 66 -16.39 20.32 29.97
C SER A 66 -17.42 19.20 29.92
N THR A 67 -18.19 19.15 28.85
CA THR A 67 -19.09 18.03 28.54
C THR A 67 -18.54 17.11 27.46
N SER A 68 -17.31 17.36 26.99
CA SER A 68 -16.64 16.49 26.04
C SER A 68 -16.40 15.10 26.63
N PRO A 69 -16.70 14.01 25.93
CA PRO A 69 -16.40 12.66 26.40
C PRO A 69 -14.90 12.35 26.39
N TRP A 70 -14.09 13.20 25.75
CA TRP A 70 -12.65 13.00 25.53
C TRP A 70 -11.74 13.70 26.55
N VAL A 71 -12.31 14.22 27.66
CA VAL A 71 -11.53 14.93 28.66
C VAL A 71 -11.95 14.53 30.07
N THR A 72 -10.97 14.36 30.93
CA THR A 72 -11.15 14.27 32.39
C THR A 72 -10.53 15.49 33.03
N ILE A 73 -11.29 16.23 33.82
CA ILE A 73 -10.79 17.38 34.56
C ILE A 73 -10.24 16.89 35.91
N ASN A 74 -8.94 17.00 36.12
CA ASN A 74 -8.25 16.54 37.32
C ASN A 74 -8.31 17.62 38.41
N ASN A 75 -8.09 18.89 38.05
CA ASN A 75 -8.35 20.06 38.83
C ASN A 75 -9.03 21.14 38.02
N GLY A 76 -10.29 21.41 38.28
CA GLY A 76 -11.10 22.37 37.53
C GLY A 76 -11.23 23.77 38.16
N SER A 77 -10.38 24.12 39.16
CA SER A 77 -10.56 25.38 39.86
C SER A 77 -9.24 26.10 40.13
N ALA A 78 -9.28 27.43 40.11
CA ALA A 78 -8.21 28.31 40.46
C ALA A 78 -8.73 29.50 41.26
N PHE A 79 -7.87 30.10 42.10
CA PHE A 79 -8.21 31.24 42.94
C PHE A 79 -7.17 32.35 42.81
N VAL A 80 -7.65 33.57 42.56
CA VAL A 80 -6.81 34.77 42.50
C VAL A 80 -7.26 35.74 43.61
N ALA A 81 -6.43 35.92 44.64
CA ALA A 81 -6.77 36.77 45.77
C ALA A 81 -6.91 38.24 45.39
N LEU A 82 -6.04 38.72 44.51
CA LEU A 82 -5.98 40.12 44.03
C LEU A 82 -5.57 40.17 42.57
N LEU A 83 -6.33 40.86 41.74
CA LEU A 83 -5.93 41.28 40.39
C LEU A 83 -6.02 42.77 40.29
N PRO A 84 -4.89 43.50 40.32
CA PRO A 84 -4.89 44.95 40.32
C PRO A 84 -5.59 45.55 39.11
N LYS A 85 -6.08 46.77 39.22
CA LYS A 85 -6.64 47.53 38.10
C LYS A 85 -5.67 47.61 36.94
N THR A 86 -6.18 47.55 35.73
CA THR A 86 -5.41 47.67 34.48
C THR A 86 -4.25 46.64 34.36
N SER A 87 -4.32 45.54 35.06
CA SER A 87 -3.30 44.48 35.04
C SER A 87 -3.86 43.17 34.48
N GLU A 88 -2.99 42.19 34.28
CA GLU A 88 -3.33 40.84 33.84
C GLU A 88 -2.55 39.78 34.62
N ILE A 89 -3.11 38.61 34.69
CA ILE A 89 -2.49 37.39 35.26
C ILE A 89 -2.62 36.23 34.27
N ILE A 90 -1.62 35.38 34.28
CA ILE A 90 -1.64 34.12 33.54
C ILE A 90 -1.72 33.00 34.59
N LEU A 91 -2.74 32.15 34.44
CA LEU A 91 -2.89 30.89 35.15
C LEU A 91 -2.49 29.80 34.16
N ASP A 92 -1.42 29.06 34.44
CA ASP A 92 -0.86 28.07 33.50
C ASP A 92 -0.50 26.72 34.09
N GLU A 93 -0.73 26.54 35.43
CA GLU A 93 -0.52 25.28 36.13
C GLU A 93 -1.65 24.98 37.18
N GLU A 94 -2.72 25.74 37.19
CA GLU A 94 -3.78 25.63 38.17
C GLU A 94 -4.92 24.71 37.71
N ILE A 95 -5.30 24.75 36.42
CA ILE A 95 -6.41 23.95 35.89
C ILE A 95 -5.84 22.79 35.11
N GLU A 96 -5.94 21.60 35.69
CA GLU A 96 -5.37 20.36 35.13
C GLU A 96 -6.44 19.48 34.51
N PHE A 97 -6.13 18.93 33.33
CA PHE A 97 -6.99 17.97 32.64
C PHE A 97 -6.20 16.90 31.91
N SER A 98 -6.83 15.75 31.68
CA SER A 98 -6.29 14.65 30.88
C SER A 98 -7.10 14.49 29.61
N VAL A 99 -6.40 14.35 28.48
CA VAL A 99 -7.01 14.03 27.18
C VAL A 99 -7.17 12.52 27.08
N ASP A 100 -8.33 12.06 26.64
CA ASP A 100 -8.57 10.65 26.39
C ASP A 100 -7.71 10.17 25.20
N LYS A 101 -7.14 8.97 25.34
CA LYS A 101 -6.29 8.37 24.31
C LYS A 101 -7.04 8.00 23.04
N ASP A 102 -8.37 7.80 23.13
CA ASP A 102 -9.23 7.40 21.99
C ASP A 102 -9.81 8.61 21.21
N ILE A 103 -9.41 9.84 21.58
CA ILE A 103 -9.86 11.02 20.86
C ILE A 103 -9.45 10.99 19.40
N PRO A 104 -10.35 11.27 18.44
CA PRO A 104 -9.97 11.35 17.03
C PRO A 104 -9.05 12.53 16.76
N ASP A 105 -8.19 12.39 15.74
CA ASP A 105 -7.35 13.48 15.27
C ASP A 105 -8.17 14.72 14.91
N GLN A 106 -7.67 15.92 15.27
CA GLN A 106 -8.34 17.21 15.13
C GLN A 106 -9.63 17.31 15.98
N GLY A 107 -9.75 16.49 17.00
CA GLY A 107 -10.83 16.61 17.99
C GLY A 107 -10.73 17.93 18.76
N ILE A 108 -11.88 18.55 19.05
CA ILE A 108 -11.95 19.79 19.81
C ILE A 108 -12.59 19.51 21.17
N ILE A 109 -11.86 19.89 22.23
CA ILE A 109 -12.37 19.91 23.60
C ILE A 109 -12.77 21.34 23.93
N THR A 110 -14.05 21.55 24.21
CA THR A 110 -14.56 22.85 24.63
C THR A 110 -14.69 22.88 26.15
N PHE A 111 -14.06 23.85 26.77
CA PHE A 111 -14.19 24.16 28.20
C PHE A 111 -15.15 25.30 28.41
N ASP A 112 -16.05 25.16 29.35
CA ASP A 112 -16.88 26.23 29.91
C ASP A 112 -16.15 26.82 31.13
N ILE A 113 -15.69 28.07 30.98
CA ILE A 113 -14.94 28.81 32.00
C ILE A 113 -15.87 29.79 32.69
N THR A 114 -15.97 29.72 34.01
CA THR A 114 -16.71 30.68 34.82
C THR A 114 -15.73 31.44 35.71
N ILE A 115 -15.75 32.76 35.62
CA ILE A 115 -15.00 33.65 36.51
C ILE A 115 -15.99 34.40 37.36
N ARG A 116 -15.89 34.27 38.68
CA ARG A 116 -16.78 34.88 39.65
C ARG A 116 -15.98 35.69 40.67
N ASP A 117 -16.39 36.92 40.90
CA ASP A 117 -15.99 37.74 42.02
C ASP A 117 -17.16 37.91 43.01
N SER A 118 -17.09 38.86 43.95
CA SER A 118 -18.13 39.12 44.93
C SER A 118 -19.40 39.73 44.35
N LYS A 119 -19.36 40.28 43.14
CA LYS A 119 -20.44 41.04 42.51
C LYS A 119 -20.93 40.46 41.19
N THR A 120 -20.05 39.83 40.43
CA THR A 120 -20.32 39.42 39.05
C THR A 120 -19.90 37.96 38.80
N GLU A 121 -20.60 37.37 37.81
CA GLU A 121 -20.24 36.10 37.24
C GLU A 121 -20.16 36.26 35.71
N LYS A 122 -19.04 35.84 35.12
CA LYS A 122 -18.84 35.85 33.67
C LYS A 122 -18.48 34.47 33.17
N LYS A 123 -19.07 34.11 32.02
CA LYS A 123 -18.87 32.81 31.37
C LYS A 123 -18.20 32.98 30.03
N TYR A 124 -17.23 32.11 29.76
CA TYR A 124 -16.46 32.07 28.55
C TYR A 124 -16.33 30.64 28.05
N LYS A 125 -15.91 30.47 26.81
CA LYS A 125 -15.54 29.18 26.24
C LYS A 125 -14.07 29.20 25.83
N ALA A 126 -13.38 28.08 26.05
CA ALA A 126 -12.05 27.85 25.57
C ALA A 126 -12.02 26.55 24.78
N ASP A 127 -11.58 26.60 23.54
CA ASP A 127 -11.45 25.44 22.69
C ASP A 127 -9.99 25.00 22.65
N VAL A 128 -9.76 23.71 22.85
CA VAL A 128 -8.45 23.05 22.73
C VAL A 128 -8.53 22.05 21.58
N LEU A 129 -7.70 22.30 20.55
CA LEU A 129 -7.53 21.39 19.43
C LEU A 129 -6.59 20.26 19.85
N VAL A 130 -7.03 19.01 19.68
CA VAL A 130 -6.24 17.82 20.05
C VAL A 130 -5.70 17.14 18.81
N HIS A 131 -4.48 16.65 18.95
CA HIS A 131 -3.73 15.95 17.91
C HIS A 131 -3.64 14.46 18.20
N ALA A 132 -3.88 13.63 17.19
CA ALA A 132 -3.79 12.19 17.30
C ALA A 132 -3.21 11.59 15.99
N PRO A 133 -2.70 10.35 16.01
CA PRO A 133 -2.26 9.66 14.80
C PRO A 133 -3.47 9.16 14.01
N ARG A 134 -3.30 9.07 12.68
CA ARG A 134 -4.23 8.41 11.77
C ARG A 134 -3.44 7.49 10.84
N LEU A 135 -3.50 6.20 11.13
CA LEU A 135 -2.66 5.19 10.49
C LEU A 135 -3.34 4.58 9.27
N GLU A 136 -2.56 4.33 8.24
CA GLU A 136 -2.96 3.61 7.04
C GLU A 136 -1.78 2.78 6.52
N ILE A 137 -2.01 1.50 6.21
CA ILE A 137 -1.05 0.69 5.48
C ILE A 137 -1.32 0.89 3.99
N ILE A 138 -0.40 1.54 3.28
CA ILE A 138 -0.63 1.95 1.89
C ILE A 138 -0.11 0.96 0.88
N ASN A 139 0.97 0.22 1.19
CA ASN A 139 1.60 -0.70 0.27
C ASN A 139 2.38 -1.81 0.98
N CYS A 140 2.66 -2.89 0.24
CA CYS A 140 3.59 -3.95 0.61
C CYS A 140 4.40 -4.32 -0.63
N MET A 141 5.72 -4.24 -0.55
CA MET A 141 6.64 -4.52 -1.66
C MET A 141 7.58 -5.65 -1.30
N ILE A 142 8.05 -6.39 -2.31
CA ILE A 142 9.10 -7.39 -2.16
C ILE A 142 10.45 -6.70 -2.37
N ASP A 143 11.37 -6.93 -1.44
CA ASP A 143 12.78 -6.53 -1.53
C ASP A 143 13.67 -7.72 -1.21
N ASP A 144 14.23 -8.31 -2.24
CA ASP A 144 15.16 -9.44 -2.20
C ASP A 144 16.63 -9.02 -2.38
N SER A 145 16.89 -7.71 -2.43
CA SER A 145 18.21 -7.15 -2.77
C SER A 145 19.33 -7.56 -1.80
N ALA A 146 19.01 -7.78 -0.53
CA ALA A 146 19.98 -8.10 0.52
C ALA A 146 20.13 -9.61 0.77
N MET A 147 19.07 -10.40 0.51
CA MET A 147 19.00 -11.82 0.93
C MET A 147 18.61 -12.77 -0.21
N GLY A 148 18.18 -12.25 -1.36
CA GLY A 148 17.74 -12.99 -2.51
C GLY A 148 18.59 -12.76 -3.76
N ASN A 149 17.98 -12.92 -4.92
CA ASN A 149 18.65 -12.82 -6.22
C ASN A 149 18.55 -11.42 -6.88
N ASN A 150 17.94 -10.45 -6.17
CA ASN A 150 17.77 -9.05 -6.57
C ASN A 150 16.94 -8.85 -7.86
N ASN A 151 15.90 -9.66 -8.02
CA ASN A 151 14.95 -9.54 -9.14
C ASN A 151 13.60 -8.95 -8.75
N PHE A 152 13.37 -8.65 -7.45
CA PHE A 152 12.14 -8.13 -6.83
C PHE A 152 10.93 -9.07 -7.01
N ILE A 153 11.18 -10.37 -7.06
CA ILE A 153 10.19 -11.42 -7.19
C ILE A 153 10.40 -12.41 -6.05
N ALA A 154 9.32 -12.93 -5.48
CA ALA A 154 9.41 -13.97 -4.45
C ALA A 154 9.60 -15.34 -5.11
N ASP A 155 10.81 -15.80 -5.24
CA ASP A 155 11.12 -17.09 -5.86
C ASP A 155 11.09 -18.27 -4.85
N PRO A 156 10.76 -19.50 -5.29
CA PRO A 156 10.81 -20.66 -4.42
C PRO A 156 12.19 -20.86 -3.76
N GLY A 157 12.20 -21.11 -2.45
CA GLY A 157 13.42 -21.31 -1.66
C GLY A 157 14.12 -20.01 -1.25
N GLU A 158 13.60 -18.85 -1.59
CA GLU A 158 14.21 -17.55 -1.35
C GLU A 158 13.85 -16.96 0.01
N THR A 159 14.77 -16.16 0.56
CA THR A 159 14.54 -15.30 1.71
C THR A 159 14.60 -13.84 1.26
N PHE A 160 13.62 -13.03 1.65
CA PHE A 160 13.50 -11.64 1.23
C PHE A 160 12.79 -10.80 2.30
N ASN A 161 12.77 -9.49 2.13
CA ASN A 161 11.97 -8.60 2.95
C ASN A 161 10.64 -8.27 2.27
N LEU A 162 9.58 -8.27 3.05
CA LEU A 162 8.35 -7.56 2.74
C LEU A 162 8.49 -6.15 3.33
N ILE A 163 8.51 -5.13 2.50
CA ILE A 163 8.58 -3.73 2.92
C ILE A 163 7.16 -3.21 3.02
N LEU A 164 6.66 -3.05 4.25
CA LEU A 164 5.39 -2.39 4.48
C LEU A 164 5.55 -0.88 4.54
N GLN A 165 4.75 -0.18 3.75
CA GLN A 165 4.65 1.27 3.79
C GLN A 165 3.44 1.67 4.64
N VAL A 166 3.72 2.31 5.77
CA VAL A 166 2.72 2.80 6.73
C VAL A 166 2.73 4.32 6.70
N ARG A 167 1.57 4.92 6.43
CA ARG A 167 1.35 6.36 6.48
C ARG A 167 0.72 6.73 7.82
N ASN A 168 1.23 7.77 8.46
CA ASN A 168 0.55 8.47 9.52
C ASN A 168 0.03 9.80 8.96
N SER A 169 -1.25 9.85 8.58
CA SER A 169 -1.92 11.05 8.05
C SER A 169 -2.53 11.93 9.13
N GLY A 170 -2.35 11.57 10.39
CA GLY A 170 -2.76 12.38 11.55
C GLY A 170 -1.80 13.54 11.83
N SER A 171 -1.97 14.18 12.98
CA SER A 171 -1.20 15.36 13.38
C SER A 171 -0.32 15.16 14.63
N SER A 172 -0.27 13.93 15.16
CA SER A 172 0.64 13.51 16.24
C SER A 172 1.45 12.28 15.84
N ASN A 173 2.67 12.17 16.39
CA ASN A 173 3.51 10.99 16.23
C ASN A 173 2.99 9.82 17.05
N THR A 174 3.35 8.61 16.65
CA THR A 174 3.08 7.41 17.43
C THR A 174 4.13 6.35 17.18
N SER A 175 4.10 5.26 17.95
CA SER A 175 4.95 4.09 17.75
C SER A 175 4.24 2.85 18.26
N GLY A 176 4.60 1.70 17.75
CA GLY A 176 3.97 0.46 18.16
C GLY A 176 4.59 -0.77 17.52
N LYS A 177 3.75 -1.71 17.13
CA LYS A 177 4.13 -2.98 16.55
C LYS A 177 3.47 -3.18 15.19
N LEU A 178 4.17 -3.90 14.33
CA LEU A 178 3.65 -4.41 13.09
C LEU A 178 3.59 -5.94 13.18
N LEU A 179 2.42 -6.49 12.90
CA LEU A 179 2.16 -7.92 12.88
C LEU A 179 1.82 -8.33 11.46
N ILE A 180 2.50 -9.34 10.93
CA ILE A 180 2.12 -9.98 9.66
C ILE A 180 1.69 -11.40 9.94
N ASN A 181 0.62 -11.82 9.28
CA ASN A 181 0.10 -13.18 9.29
C ASN A 181 -0.13 -13.68 7.87
N SER A 182 0.20 -14.95 7.65
CA SER A 182 -0.20 -15.71 6.46
C SER A 182 -0.73 -17.07 6.88
N ALA A 183 -1.78 -17.53 6.22
CA ALA A 183 -2.28 -18.90 6.38
C ALA A 183 -1.54 -19.89 5.46
N GLU A 184 -0.68 -19.39 4.57
CA GLU A 184 0.01 -20.23 3.58
C GLU A 184 1.21 -20.95 4.21
N PRO A 185 1.21 -22.28 4.29
CA PRO A 185 2.28 -23.04 4.96
C PRO A 185 3.63 -22.94 4.25
N ILE A 186 3.64 -22.48 3.01
CA ILE A 186 4.85 -22.29 2.20
C ILE A 186 5.58 -20.99 2.50
N LEU A 187 4.99 -20.06 3.27
CA LEU A 187 5.62 -18.82 3.72
C LEU A 187 5.95 -18.87 5.20
N THR A 188 7.20 -18.65 5.56
CA THR A 188 7.66 -18.53 6.94
C THR A 188 8.00 -17.07 7.24
N ILE A 189 7.37 -16.49 8.27
CA ILE A 189 7.70 -15.15 8.75
C ILE A 189 8.81 -15.30 9.79
N LEU A 190 9.99 -14.73 9.51
CA LEU A 190 11.18 -14.92 10.32
C LEU A 190 11.19 -13.99 11.55
N ASN A 191 10.56 -12.82 11.46
CA ASN A 191 10.42 -11.85 12.54
C ASN A 191 8.96 -11.37 12.65
N PRO A 192 8.08 -12.15 13.31
CA PRO A 192 6.62 -11.86 13.33
C PRO A 192 6.25 -10.59 14.13
N ASP A 193 7.09 -10.18 15.07
CA ASP A 193 6.89 -9.02 15.93
C ASP A 193 7.92 -7.93 15.61
N VAL A 194 7.58 -7.02 14.70
CA VAL A 194 8.47 -5.92 14.32
C VAL A 194 8.00 -4.64 15.00
N LYS A 195 8.93 -3.94 15.67
CA LYS A 195 8.66 -2.58 16.16
C LYS A 195 8.55 -1.64 14.97
N SER A 196 7.49 -0.81 14.95
CA SER A 196 7.29 0.16 13.86
C SER A 196 8.34 1.28 13.84
N GLY A 197 9.06 1.48 14.95
CA GLY A 197 9.77 2.73 15.20
C GLY A 197 8.78 3.89 15.42
N ILE A 198 9.25 5.12 15.30
CA ILE A 198 8.40 6.30 15.38
C ILE A 198 7.74 6.51 14.01
N LEU A 199 6.41 6.45 13.97
CA LEU A 199 5.59 6.81 12.82
C LEU A 199 5.30 8.31 12.88
N GLN A 200 6.11 9.09 12.20
CA GLN A 200 6.00 10.56 12.19
C GLN A 200 4.72 10.99 11.47
N TYR A 201 4.06 12.02 12.00
CA TYR A 201 2.88 12.58 11.36
C TYR A 201 3.24 13.22 10.00
N GLY A 202 2.36 13.05 9.03
CA GLY A 202 2.53 13.54 7.66
C GLY A 202 3.47 12.69 6.79
N GLU A 203 4.13 11.65 7.35
CA GLU A 203 5.14 10.85 6.65
C GLU A 203 4.69 9.41 6.36
N VAL A 204 5.45 8.78 5.48
CA VAL A 204 5.36 7.35 5.18
C VAL A 204 6.62 6.67 5.73
N SER A 205 6.42 5.67 6.58
CA SER A 205 7.50 4.83 7.11
C SER A 205 7.56 3.51 6.37
N GLU A 206 8.77 3.05 6.04
CA GLU A 206 9.03 1.74 5.44
C GLU A 206 9.54 0.78 6.52
N ILE A 207 8.83 -0.32 6.69
CA ILE A 207 9.10 -1.28 7.77
C ILE A 207 9.41 -2.64 7.12
N PRO A 208 10.66 -3.12 7.18
CA PRO A 208 11.05 -4.40 6.62
C PRO A 208 10.65 -5.57 7.53
N ILE A 209 10.12 -6.62 6.92
CA ILE A 209 9.79 -7.88 7.58
C ILE A 209 10.43 -9.02 6.80
N ALA A 210 11.35 -9.73 7.44
CA ALA A 210 12.03 -10.85 6.82
C ALA A 210 11.10 -12.08 6.74
N VAL A 211 11.02 -12.65 5.56
CA VAL A 211 10.25 -13.85 5.26
C VAL A 211 11.08 -14.84 4.45
N SER A 212 10.74 -16.11 4.53
CA SER A 212 11.33 -17.17 3.71
C SER A 212 10.25 -17.97 3.02
N LEU A 213 10.42 -18.18 1.73
CA LEU A 213 9.52 -18.98 0.91
C LEU A 213 10.09 -20.41 0.76
N SER A 214 9.24 -21.41 0.91
CA SER A 214 9.63 -22.80 0.76
C SER A 214 10.15 -23.11 -0.63
N GLU A 215 11.18 -23.94 -0.75
CA GLU A 215 11.65 -24.48 -2.03
C GLU A 215 10.60 -25.33 -2.77
N PHE A 216 9.58 -25.81 -2.03
CA PHE A 216 8.45 -26.57 -2.58
C PHE A 216 7.28 -25.70 -3.02
N ALA A 217 7.41 -24.36 -2.95
CA ALA A 217 6.40 -23.45 -3.48
C ALA A 217 6.32 -23.57 -5.00
N ASN A 218 5.11 -23.61 -5.56
CA ASN A 218 4.97 -23.68 -7.01
C ASN A 218 4.97 -22.28 -7.62
N PHE A 219 5.58 -22.15 -8.79
CA PHE A 219 5.47 -20.95 -9.59
C PHE A 219 4.01 -20.63 -9.88
N GLY A 220 3.59 -19.40 -9.59
CA GLY A 220 2.23 -18.94 -9.80
C GLY A 220 1.29 -19.12 -8.61
N ASP A 221 1.70 -19.80 -7.54
CA ASP A 221 0.93 -19.84 -6.29
C ASP A 221 0.75 -18.41 -5.74
N TYR A 222 -0.40 -18.19 -5.07
CA TYR A 222 -0.68 -16.95 -4.38
C TYR A 222 -0.37 -17.05 -2.90
N ILE A 223 0.33 -16.07 -2.39
CA ILE A 223 0.54 -15.87 -0.97
C ILE A 223 -0.36 -14.73 -0.51
N ASN A 224 -1.27 -15.04 0.41
CA ASN A 224 -2.15 -14.05 1.02
C ASN A 224 -1.60 -13.66 2.39
N LEU A 225 -1.55 -12.36 2.65
CA LEU A 225 -1.01 -11.75 3.86
C LEU A 225 -2.04 -10.86 4.50
N SER A 226 -2.10 -10.87 5.83
CA SER A 226 -2.76 -9.84 6.62
C SER A 226 -1.71 -9.07 7.39
N ALA A 227 -1.65 -7.76 7.19
CA ALA A 227 -0.78 -6.85 7.92
C ALA A 227 -1.62 -6.02 8.90
N LEU A 228 -1.17 -5.92 10.16
CA LEU A 228 -1.80 -5.15 11.22
C LEU A 228 -0.76 -4.29 11.92
N VAL A 229 -0.94 -2.98 11.90
CA VAL A 229 -0.19 -2.02 12.73
C VAL A 229 -0.98 -1.74 13.99
N VAL A 230 -0.34 -1.86 15.14
CA VAL A 230 -0.92 -1.64 16.47
C VAL A 230 -0.08 -0.59 17.20
N CYS A 231 -0.65 0.61 17.34
CA CYS A 231 -0.11 1.73 18.12
C CYS A 231 -1.20 2.18 19.10
N GLU A 232 -1.43 1.37 20.11
CA GLU A 232 -2.59 1.51 21.02
C GLU A 232 -2.92 2.96 21.41
N PRO A 233 -4.21 3.36 21.23
CA PRO A 233 -5.37 2.56 20.82
C PRO A 233 -5.55 2.46 19.28
N PHE A 234 -4.71 3.12 18.51
CA PHE A 234 -4.84 3.22 17.05
C PHE A 234 -4.35 1.97 16.36
N THR A 235 -5.10 1.52 15.36
CA THR A 235 -4.75 0.36 14.56
C THR A 235 -5.01 0.64 13.07
N ALA A 236 -4.25 -0.03 12.21
CA ALA A 236 -4.54 -0.10 10.78
C ALA A 236 -4.31 -1.53 10.30
N GLN A 237 -5.22 -2.04 9.49
CA GLN A 237 -5.13 -3.38 8.92
C GLN A 237 -5.33 -3.34 7.41
N ARG A 238 -4.55 -4.17 6.69
CA ARG A 238 -4.72 -4.37 5.25
C ARG A 238 -4.28 -5.76 4.83
N ASN A 239 -5.00 -6.34 3.87
CA ASN A 239 -4.64 -7.60 3.24
C ASN A 239 -3.91 -7.33 1.93
N PHE A 240 -2.92 -8.16 1.65
CA PHE A 240 -2.12 -8.15 0.44
C PHE A 240 -2.04 -9.55 -0.13
N SER A 241 -1.78 -9.65 -1.40
CA SER A 241 -1.38 -10.90 -2.02
C SER A 241 -0.24 -10.65 -3.00
N PHE A 242 0.68 -11.60 -3.07
CA PHE A 242 1.69 -11.63 -4.10
C PHE A 242 1.78 -13.04 -4.71
N ARG A 243 2.43 -13.13 -5.85
CA ARG A 243 2.60 -14.38 -6.56
C ARG A 243 4.00 -14.92 -6.35
N VAL A 244 4.10 -16.24 -6.22
CA VAL A 244 5.39 -16.96 -6.18
C VAL A 244 5.98 -16.99 -7.58
N GLY A 245 7.21 -16.50 -7.70
CA GLY A 245 8.00 -16.53 -8.90
C GLY A 245 7.36 -15.79 -10.09
N ARG A 246 8.02 -15.92 -11.22
CA ARG A 246 7.53 -15.43 -12.51
C ARG A 246 7.08 -16.62 -13.33
N ILE A 247 5.84 -16.61 -13.81
CA ILE A 247 5.38 -17.66 -14.71
C ILE A 247 6.05 -17.45 -16.07
N ARG A 248 7.00 -18.32 -16.36
CA ARG A 248 7.86 -18.23 -17.53
C ARG A 248 8.21 -19.63 -18.01
N GLU A 249 8.23 -19.83 -19.33
CA GLU A 249 8.75 -21.02 -19.95
C GLU A 249 9.99 -20.66 -20.77
N SER A 250 11.12 -21.20 -20.38
CA SER A 250 12.41 -21.04 -21.08
C SER A 250 12.99 -22.36 -21.55
N PHE A 251 12.22 -23.46 -21.40
CA PHE A 251 12.63 -24.82 -21.79
C PHE A 251 13.89 -25.37 -21.13
N GLU A 252 14.47 -24.68 -20.13
CA GLU A 252 15.70 -25.09 -19.43
C GLU A 252 15.52 -26.37 -18.62
N SER A 253 14.29 -26.80 -18.34
CA SER A 253 13.99 -28.08 -17.72
C SER A 253 14.24 -29.30 -18.63
N SER A 254 14.61 -29.09 -19.90
CA SER A 254 14.74 -30.12 -20.94
C SER A 254 13.47 -30.94 -21.15
N SER A 255 12.30 -30.40 -20.81
CA SER A 255 11.03 -31.14 -20.80
C SER A 255 9.83 -30.23 -21.09
N PHE A 256 8.87 -30.74 -21.85
CA PHE A 256 7.54 -30.12 -22.02
C PHE A 256 6.59 -30.42 -20.84
N LYS A 257 7.08 -30.78 -19.64
CA LYS A 257 6.22 -31.20 -18.52
C LYS A 257 5.89 -30.09 -17.53
N ILE A 258 6.60 -28.96 -17.55
CA ILE A 258 6.34 -27.83 -16.64
C ILE A 258 4.99 -27.21 -16.93
N PHE A 259 4.67 -27.06 -18.20
CA PHE A 259 3.38 -26.58 -18.68
C PHE A 259 2.64 -27.70 -19.41
N PRO A 260 1.29 -27.69 -19.45
CA PRO A 260 0.51 -28.71 -20.12
C PRO A 260 0.54 -28.53 -21.65
N TRP A 261 1.71 -28.68 -22.22
CA TRP A 261 1.93 -28.60 -23.66
C TRP A 261 1.23 -29.74 -24.39
N ILE A 262 0.53 -29.43 -25.46
CA ILE A 262 0.00 -30.38 -26.41
C ILE A 262 0.94 -30.38 -27.61
N ASN A 263 1.73 -31.44 -27.75
CA ASN A 263 2.77 -31.63 -28.76
C ASN A 263 2.55 -32.96 -29.49
N LEU A 264 1.43 -33.06 -30.20
CA LEU A 264 0.93 -34.30 -30.79
C LEU A 264 1.03 -34.34 -32.33
N SER A 265 1.79 -33.44 -32.92
CA SER A 265 2.01 -33.49 -34.38
C SER A 265 2.73 -34.77 -34.80
N PRO A 266 2.56 -35.30 -35.99
CA PRO A 266 3.29 -36.44 -36.51
C PRO A 266 4.81 -36.29 -36.41
N VAL A 267 5.29 -35.06 -36.56
CA VAL A 267 6.67 -34.65 -36.25
C VAL A 267 6.62 -33.57 -35.18
N PRO A 268 6.77 -33.96 -33.90
CA PRO A 268 6.56 -33.03 -32.79
C PRO A 268 7.71 -32.03 -32.62
N TRP A 269 7.47 -30.97 -31.87
CA TRP A 269 8.51 -30.07 -31.40
C TRP A 269 9.46 -30.80 -30.44
N ILE A 270 10.71 -30.41 -30.42
CA ILE A 270 11.76 -30.94 -29.53
C ILE A 270 12.42 -29.81 -28.76
N ILE A 271 13.04 -30.13 -27.62
CA ILE A 271 13.89 -29.19 -26.90
C ILE A 271 15.33 -29.39 -27.34
N THR A 272 16.02 -28.30 -27.67
CA THR A 272 17.37 -28.33 -28.27
C THR A 272 18.25 -27.22 -27.73
N GLY A 273 19.56 -27.47 -27.67
CA GLY A 273 20.60 -26.47 -27.38
C GLY A 273 21.20 -25.78 -28.62
N SER A 274 20.64 -26.00 -29.81
CA SER A 274 21.21 -25.45 -31.04
C SER A 274 21.06 -23.93 -31.19
N ASN A 275 19.99 -23.38 -30.65
CA ASN A 275 19.66 -21.95 -30.63
C ASN A 275 18.83 -21.66 -29.38
N ALA A 276 19.23 -20.67 -28.55
CA ALA A 276 18.47 -20.16 -27.43
C ALA A 276 18.63 -18.64 -27.36
N ILE A 277 17.64 -17.93 -26.87
CA ILE A 277 17.73 -16.49 -26.57
C ILE A 277 17.95 -16.28 -25.06
N ASP A 278 17.43 -17.20 -24.24
CA ASP A 278 17.62 -17.23 -22.81
C ASP A 278 18.17 -18.59 -22.39
N GLY A 279 19.16 -18.62 -21.48
CA GLY A 279 19.79 -19.85 -21.03
C GLY A 279 20.50 -20.62 -22.15
N ASN A 280 20.28 -21.96 -22.17
CA ASN A 280 20.96 -22.87 -23.07
C ASN A 280 20.02 -23.65 -24.01
N LEU A 281 18.72 -23.66 -23.73
CA LEU A 281 17.73 -24.50 -24.40
C LEU A 281 16.57 -23.66 -24.99
N SER A 282 15.98 -24.19 -26.05
CA SER A 282 14.73 -23.66 -26.64
C SER A 282 13.88 -24.77 -27.22
N ALA A 283 12.62 -24.50 -27.52
CA ALA A 283 11.80 -25.41 -28.30
C ALA A 283 12.01 -25.18 -29.80
N GLN A 284 12.28 -26.25 -30.54
CA GLN A 284 12.43 -26.28 -32.01
C GLN A 284 11.30 -27.07 -32.62
N SER A 285 10.70 -26.58 -33.71
CA SER A 285 9.69 -27.30 -34.47
C SER A 285 10.26 -28.60 -35.04
N GLY A 286 9.40 -29.59 -35.23
CA GLY A 286 9.79 -30.80 -35.96
C GLY A 286 10.20 -30.50 -37.39
N ARG A 287 11.16 -31.26 -37.93
CA ARG A 287 11.58 -31.19 -39.33
C ARG A 287 10.53 -31.90 -40.17
N ILE A 288 9.61 -31.14 -40.72
CA ILE A 288 8.50 -31.63 -41.54
C ILE A 288 8.87 -31.68 -42.99
N THR A 289 8.17 -32.54 -43.75
CA THR A 289 8.24 -32.59 -45.21
C THR A 289 7.26 -31.60 -45.84
N HIS A 290 7.33 -31.44 -47.19
CA HIS A 290 6.41 -30.61 -47.97
C HIS A 290 4.95 -30.89 -47.60
N ASN A 291 4.12 -29.85 -47.58
CA ASN A 291 2.70 -29.86 -47.15
C ASN A 291 2.52 -30.30 -45.67
N GLY A 292 3.61 -30.38 -44.90
CA GLY A 292 3.56 -30.75 -43.48
C GLY A 292 3.31 -29.58 -42.56
N LYS A 293 2.93 -29.92 -41.31
CA LYS A 293 2.86 -28.98 -40.22
C LYS A 293 3.29 -29.60 -38.90
N SER A 294 3.90 -28.82 -38.05
CA SER A 294 4.26 -29.18 -36.66
C SER A 294 3.74 -28.10 -35.73
N SER A 295 2.87 -28.48 -34.79
CA SER A 295 2.18 -27.57 -33.86
C SER A 295 2.59 -27.84 -32.42
N LEU A 296 2.82 -26.76 -31.68
CA LEU A 296 2.95 -26.74 -30.23
C LEU A 296 1.83 -25.88 -29.65
N ILE A 297 1.01 -26.45 -28.75
CA ILE A 297 -0.20 -25.80 -28.28
C ILE A 297 -0.14 -25.74 -26.76
N LEU A 298 -0.59 -24.62 -26.20
CA LEU A 298 -0.85 -24.43 -24.77
C LEU A 298 -2.28 -23.94 -24.58
N ARG A 299 -3.00 -24.56 -23.63
CA ARG A 299 -4.31 -24.07 -23.18
C ARG A 299 -4.18 -23.55 -21.77
N ALA A 300 -4.60 -22.30 -21.56
CA ALA A 300 -4.51 -21.61 -20.28
C ALA A 300 -5.75 -20.76 -20.00
N VAL A 301 -6.09 -20.59 -18.72
CA VAL A 301 -7.16 -19.69 -18.27
C VAL A 301 -6.53 -18.47 -17.64
N PHE A 302 -6.85 -17.29 -18.17
CA PHE A 302 -6.45 -15.99 -17.64
C PHE A 302 -7.61 -15.41 -16.82
N ALA A 303 -7.33 -14.90 -15.61
CA ALA A 303 -8.36 -14.35 -14.75
C ALA A 303 -8.86 -12.98 -15.24
N GLU A 304 -8.03 -12.25 -15.95
CA GLU A 304 -8.29 -10.92 -16.52
C GLU A 304 -7.56 -10.76 -17.85
N ASP A 305 -7.86 -9.69 -18.58
CA ASP A 305 -7.14 -9.34 -19.81
C ASP A 305 -5.66 -9.09 -19.50
N ASP A 306 -4.77 -9.67 -20.28
CA ASP A 306 -3.36 -9.66 -20.00
C ASP A 306 -2.50 -9.57 -21.28
N SER A 307 -1.17 -9.67 -21.11
CA SER A 307 -0.21 -9.71 -22.21
C SER A 307 0.75 -10.89 -22.07
N LEU A 308 0.94 -11.60 -23.18
CA LEU A 308 1.94 -12.65 -23.32
C LEU A 308 3.11 -12.12 -24.15
N THR A 309 4.34 -12.37 -23.69
CA THR A 309 5.53 -12.10 -24.52
C THR A 309 6.32 -13.37 -24.74
N PHE A 310 6.90 -13.51 -25.92
CA PHE A 310 7.76 -14.65 -26.27
C PHE A 310 8.70 -14.28 -27.41
N TYR A 311 9.73 -15.09 -27.62
CA TYR A 311 10.68 -14.91 -28.70
C TYR A 311 10.56 -16.05 -29.70
N THR A 312 10.69 -15.70 -30.99
CA THR A 312 10.75 -16.68 -32.07
C THR A 312 11.92 -16.40 -33.00
N LYS A 313 12.39 -17.47 -33.64
CA LYS A 313 13.38 -17.44 -34.72
C LYS A 313 12.95 -18.43 -35.79
N VAL A 314 13.20 -18.14 -37.05
CA VAL A 314 12.86 -19.00 -38.19
C VAL A 314 14.05 -19.12 -39.11
N SER A 315 14.21 -20.31 -39.71
CA SER A 315 15.14 -20.61 -40.78
C SER A 315 14.38 -21.46 -41.82
N SER A 316 13.82 -20.81 -42.88
CA SER A 316 12.91 -21.43 -43.82
C SER A 316 12.92 -20.75 -45.19
N GLU A 317 12.21 -21.29 -46.15
CA GLU A 317 11.99 -20.63 -47.44
C GLU A 317 11.19 -19.32 -47.27
N PRO A 318 11.74 -18.16 -47.73
CA PRO A 318 11.05 -16.87 -47.59
C PRO A 318 9.72 -16.87 -48.37
N ASN A 319 8.63 -16.39 -47.70
CA ASN A 319 7.28 -16.23 -48.23
C ASN A 319 6.55 -17.52 -48.63
N TYR A 320 7.05 -18.69 -48.24
CA TYR A 320 6.42 -19.98 -48.54
C TYR A 320 6.31 -20.86 -47.29
N ASP A 321 7.37 -21.00 -46.50
CA ASP A 321 7.38 -21.80 -45.28
C ASP A 321 7.33 -20.87 -44.07
N TYR A 322 6.35 -21.06 -43.20
CA TYR A 322 6.06 -20.10 -42.13
C TYR A 322 6.07 -20.70 -40.72
N LEU A 323 6.56 -19.95 -39.76
CA LEU A 323 6.09 -20.03 -38.39
C LEU A 323 4.88 -19.10 -38.23
N GLU A 324 3.78 -19.66 -37.80
CA GLU A 324 2.51 -18.98 -37.57
C GLU A 324 2.19 -19.01 -36.06
N PHE A 325 1.69 -17.91 -35.53
CA PHE A 325 1.13 -17.88 -34.17
C PHE A 325 -0.36 -17.59 -34.24
N ARG A 326 -1.13 -18.45 -33.54
CA ARG A 326 -2.58 -18.34 -33.42
C ARG A 326 -3.00 -18.18 -31.95
N LEU A 327 -3.97 -17.28 -31.75
CA LEU A 327 -4.71 -17.15 -30.52
C LEU A 327 -6.18 -17.52 -30.79
N ASN A 328 -6.69 -18.53 -30.09
CA ASN A 328 -8.07 -19.02 -30.23
C ASN A 328 -8.45 -19.35 -31.69
N ASN A 329 -7.54 -20.01 -32.41
CA ASN A 329 -7.57 -20.35 -33.84
C ASN A 329 -7.44 -19.18 -34.81
N ASN A 330 -7.40 -17.92 -34.33
CA ASN A 330 -7.16 -16.75 -35.19
C ASN A 330 -5.67 -16.56 -35.38
N GLU A 331 -5.20 -16.48 -36.63
CA GLU A 331 -3.82 -16.12 -36.95
C GLU A 331 -3.56 -14.66 -36.56
N LEU A 332 -2.55 -14.43 -35.76
CA LEU A 332 -2.11 -13.08 -35.37
C LEU A 332 -0.92 -12.59 -36.18
N PHE A 333 -0.03 -13.50 -36.53
CA PHE A 333 1.10 -13.21 -37.42
C PHE A 333 1.70 -14.50 -38.00
N GLN A 334 2.49 -14.36 -39.05
CA GLN A 334 3.34 -15.40 -39.60
C GLN A 334 4.73 -14.82 -39.97
N ILE A 335 5.76 -15.66 -39.91
CA ILE A 335 7.16 -15.29 -40.17
C ILE A 335 7.81 -16.36 -41.04
N SER A 336 8.61 -15.96 -42.03
CA SER A 336 9.36 -16.87 -42.89
C SER A 336 10.77 -16.35 -43.18
N GLY A 337 11.60 -17.17 -43.84
CA GLY A 337 12.95 -16.83 -44.22
C GLY A 337 13.97 -17.00 -43.13
N GLU A 338 15.16 -16.41 -43.28
CA GLU A 338 16.21 -16.40 -42.26
C GLU A 338 16.02 -15.21 -41.32
N THR A 339 15.69 -15.45 -40.05
CA THR A 339 15.45 -14.38 -39.07
C THR A 339 16.40 -14.47 -37.88
N SER A 340 16.68 -13.34 -37.25
CA SER A 340 17.18 -13.29 -35.88
C SER A 340 16.05 -13.54 -34.89
N TRP A 341 16.39 -13.78 -33.61
CA TRP A 341 15.40 -13.81 -32.52
C TRP A 341 14.59 -12.53 -32.50
N LYS A 342 13.27 -12.66 -32.54
CA LYS A 342 12.33 -11.55 -32.51
C LYS A 342 11.37 -11.70 -31.32
N ARG A 343 11.24 -10.63 -30.54
CA ARG A 343 10.28 -10.55 -29.44
C ARG A 343 8.89 -10.21 -29.98
N HIS A 344 7.90 -10.94 -29.50
CA HIS A 344 6.48 -10.69 -29.74
C HIS A 344 5.81 -10.31 -28.42
N ALA A 345 4.79 -9.44 -28.50
CA ALA A 345 3.90 -9.11 -27.39
C ALA A 345 2.48 -9.19 -27.89
N VAL A 346 1.66 -10.00 -27.25
CA VAL A 346 0.29 -10.32 -27.67
C VAL A 346 -0.66 -10.07 -26.51
N LYS A 347 -1.77 -9.39 -26.76
CA LYS A 347 -2.85 -9.25 -25.79
C LYS A 347 -3.65 -10.55 -25.73
N ILE A 348 -3.88 -11.03 -24.51
CA ILE A 348 -4.66 -12.24 -24.23
C ILE A 348 -5.90 -11.82 -23.44
N PRO A 349 -7.12 -12.14 -23.92
CA PRO A 349 -8.35 -11.83 -23.21
C PRO A 349 -8.51 -12.73 -21.97
N ALA A 350 -9.28 -12.27 -21.00
CA ALA A 350 -9.72 -13.08 -19.87
C ALA A 350 -10.45 -14.36 -20.34
N GLY A 351 -10.38 -15.41 -19.54
CA GLY A 351 -11.00 -16.70 -19.80
C GLY A 351 -10.06 -17.74 -20.40
N GLU A 352 -10.64 -18.81 -20.97
CA GLU A 352 -9.89 -19.90 -21.60
C GLU A 352 -9.30 -19.45 -22.95
N ASN A 353 -8.00 -19.64 -23.10
CA ASN A 353 -7.29 -19.30 -24.32
C ASN A 353 -6.48 -20.48 -24.83
N ARG A 354 -6.45 -20.62 -26.15
CA ARG A 354 -5.64 -21.58 -26.90
C ARG A 354 -4.54 -20.82 -27.64
N LEU A 355 -3.31 -21.03 -27.22
CA LEU A 355 -2.10 -20.49 -27.81
C LEU A 355 -1.47 -21.56 -28.69
N GLU A 356 -1.16 -21.27 -29.95
CA GLU A 356 -0.62 -22.25 -30.88
C GLU A 356 0.48 -21.67 -31.73
N TRP A 357 1.63 -22.33 -31.74
CA TRP A 357 2.76 -22.06 -32.61
C TRP A 357 2.83 -23.19 -33.64
N ILE A 358 2.75 -22.86 -34.95
CA ILE A 358 2.69 -23.82 -36.03
C ILE A 358 3.81 -23.52 -37.02
N TYR A 359 4.74 -24.45 -37.19
CA TYR A 359 5.62 -24.42 -38.35
C TYR A 359 4.98 -25.22 -39.48
N LYS A 360 4.83 -24.62 -40.65
CA LYS A 360 4.19 -25.21 -41.85
C LYS A 360 5.04 -24.98 -43.07
N LYS A 361 5.02 -25.96 -43.98
CA LYS A 361 5.67 -25.91 -45.28
C LYS A 361 4.64 -25.99 -46.41
N ASP A 362 4.99 -25.35 -47.54
CA ASP A 362 4.24 -25.50 -48.79
C ASP A 362 4.57 -26.85 -49.48
N ASN A 363 4.28 -26.97 -50.77
CA ASN A 363 4.41 -28.20 -51.52
C ASN A 363 5.77 -28.41 -52.20
N SER A 364 6.72 -27.48 -52.05
CA SER A 364 7.99 -27.53 -52.76
C SER A 364 9.11 -26.92 -51.90
N VAL A 365 10.29 -26.96 -52.37
CA VAL A 365 11.54 -26.36 -51.88
C VAL A 365 11.80 -26.54 -50.39
N SER A 366 13.04 -26.78 -50.06
CA SER A 366 13.57 -26.77 -48.69
C SER A 366 14.75 -25.81 -48.66
N GLN A 367 14.62 -24.79 -47.84
CA GLN A 367 15.65 -23.76 -47.68
C GLN A 367 15.95 -23.46 -46.23
N GLY A 368 17.21 -23.18 -45.88
CA GLY A 368 17.65 -22.98 -44.51
C GLY A 368 17.69 -24.27 -43.71
N LEU A 369 17.37 -24.18 -42.44
CA LEU A 369 17.31 -25.35 -41.55
C LEU A 369 15.94 -26.01 -41.48
N ASP A 370 14.96 -25.48 -42.26
CA ASP A 370 13.57 -25.98 -42.29
C ASP A 370 12.94 -26.13 -40.93
N CYS A 371 13.08 -25.14 -40.07
CA CYS A 371 12.51 -25.16 -38.72
C CYS A 371 12.34 -23.77 -38.15
N ALA A 372 11.59 -23.71 -37.04
CA ALA A 372 11.38 -22.54 -36.21
C ALA A 372 11.74 -22.84 -34.75
N TRP A 373 12.09 -21.81 -34.01
CA TRP A 373 12.38 -21.89 -32.57
C TRP A 373 11.45 -20.96 -31.80
N LEU A 374 11.12 -21.38 -30.58
CA LEU A 374 10.34 -20.66 -29.61
C LEU A 374 11.08 -20.68 -28.28
N ASP A 375 11.15 -19.54 -27.61
CA ASP A 375 11.86 -19.44 -26.35
C ASP A 375 11.31 -18.28 -25.51
N LEU A 376 11.60 -18.30 -24.20
CA LEU A 376 11.37 -17.21 -23.26
C LEU A 376 9.93 -16.70 -23.33
N ILE A 377 8.97 -17.62 -23.10
CA ILE A 377 7.56 -17.27 -23.00
C ILE A 377 7.31 -16.73 -21.59
N ASP A 378 6.94 -15.46 -21.52
CA ASP A 378 6.68 -14.74 -20.30
C ASP A 378 5.19 -14.44 -20.21
N PHE A 379 4.52 -15.12 -19.30
CA PHE A 379 3.15 -14.85 -18.94
C PHE A 379 3.18 -13.68 -17.97
N SER A 380 2.31 -12.69 -18.15
CA SER A 380 2.39 -11.45 -17.44
C SER A 380 2.47 -11.56 -15.90
N LYS A 381 2.86 -10.45 -15.28
CA LYS A 381 3.24 -10.34 -13.88
C LYS A 381 2.11 -10.49 -12.87
N SER A 382 0.85 -10.41 -13.28
CA SER A 382 -0.27 -10.20 -12.36
C SER A 382 -1.35 -11.26 -12.40
N THR A 383 -1.43 -12.08 -13.44
CA THR A 383 -2.60 -12.93 -13.67
C THR A 383 -2.34 -14.38 -13.32
N PRO A 384 -3.19 -15.04 -12.49
CA PRO A 384 -3.11 -16.46 -12.27
C PRO A 384 -3.44 -17.22 -13.54
N ILE A 385 -2.54 -18.08 -13.98
CA ILE A 385 -2.79 -19.00 -15.07
C ILE A 385 -3.25 -20.33 -14.46
N LYS A 386 -4.51 -20.71 -14.70
CA LYS A 386 -4.98 -22.04 -14.43
C LYS A 386 -4.79 -22.88 -15.69
N TYR A 387 -4.10 -24.00 -15.55
CA TYR A 387 -3.94 -24.95 -16.64
C TYR A 387 -5.15 -25.86 -16.71
N ILE A 388 -5.73 -25.99 -17.91
CA ILE A 388 -6.82 -26.94 -18.14
C ILE A 388 -6.18 -28.25 -18.60
N HIS A 389 -6.06 -29.21 -17.69
CA HIS A 389 -5.91 -30.61 -18.07
C HIS A 389 -7.29 -31.10 -18.52
N LYS A 390 -7.58 -31.01 -19.80
CA LYS A 390 -8.58 -31.89 -20.36
C LYS A 390 -7.88 -33.24 -20.57
N ASP A 391 -8.28 -34.22 -19.80
CA ASP A 391 -7.98 -35.60 -20.14
C ASP A 391 -8.37 -35.81 -21.61
N ILE A 392 -7.37 -36.13 -22.43
CA ILE A 392 -7.62 -36.53 -23.80
C ILE A 392 -8.31 -37.87 -23.68
N GLU A 393 -9.64 -37.93 -23.81
CA GLU A 393 -10.28 -39.18 -24.13
C GLU A 393 -9.65 -39.70 -25.43
N VAL A 394 -8.70 -40.59 -25.26
CA VAL A 394 -8.22 -41.42 -26.36
C VAL A 394 -9.41 -42.24 -26.80
N ALA A 395 -10.11 -41.80 -27.84
CA ALA A 395 -11.05 -42.67 -28.54
C ALA A 395 -10.26 -43.91 -28.93
N ARG A 396 -10.44 -44.98 -28.17
CA ARG A 396 -10.00 -46.31 -28.60
C ARG A 396 -10.85 -46.68 -29.80
N ILE A 397 -10.22 -46.70 -30.97
CA ILE A 397 -10.73 -47.35 -32.17
C ILE A 397 -10.55 -48.87 -31.97
#